data_d9680c7b3a6f06cb814bdf74560b8a4f
#
_entry.id   d9680c7b3a6f06cb814bdf74560b8a4f
#
_cell.length_a   1.000
_cell.length_b   1.000
_cell.length_c   1.000
_cell.angle_alpha   90.00
_cell.angle_beta   90.00
_cell.angle_gamma   90.00
#
_symmetry.space_group_name_H-M   'P 1'
#
loop_
_entity.id
_entity.type
_entity.pdbx_description
1 polymer ?
#
loop_
_entity_poly.entity_id
_entity_poly.type
_entity_poly.pdbx_seq_one_letter_code
_entity_poly.pdbx_strand_id
1 'polypeptide(L)'
;PDWVLSRQRAWGVPIAVFCDEDGKVLIDEAVNARVLDAFEHEGADAWFAEGARERFLGSRANEPWTQVMDILDVWFDSGSTHAFALRDRPDGVWPADVYLEGTDQHRGWFHSSMLQACGTRGRAPYEAVVTHGFTLDENGMKMSKSLGNTTAPQDVVRQYGADILKIGRASCRERV
;
A
#
# COMPACT_ATOMS: atom_id res chain seq x y z
N PRO A 1 -13.79 1.96 -15.35
CA PRO A 1 -14.38 2.78 -14.29
C PRO A 1 -13.27 3.49 -13.51
N ASP A 2 -13.54 4.70 -13.07
CA ASP A 2 -12.60 5.50 -12.30
C ASP A 2 -12.35 4.89 -10.90
N TRP A 3 -11.15 5.06 -10.41
CA TRP A 3 -10.79 4.68 -9.05
C TRP A 3 -10.76 5.92 -8.15
N VAL A 4 -11.76 6.08 -7.29
CA VAL A 4 -11.77 7.15 -6.29
C VAL A 4 -10.79 6.79 -5.19
N LEU A 5 -9.75 7.60 -5.02
CA LEU A 5 -8.67 7.36 -4.06
C LEU A 5 -8.98 7.88 -2.66
N SER A 6 -9.84 8.90 -2.54
CA SER A 6 -10.13 9.54 -1.24
C SER A 6 -11.00 8.66 -0.33
N ARG A 7 -10.64 8.65 0.96
CA ARG A 7 -11.40 8.01 2.05
C ARG A 7 -11.55 8.97 3.22
N GLN A 8 -12.75 9.00 3.78
CA GLN A 8 -13.10 9.80 4.95
C GLN A 8 -13.03 8.90 6.19
N ARG A 9 -11.82 8.66 6.68
CA ARG A 9 -11.53 7.81 7.85
C ARG A 9 -10.56 8.51 8.78
N ALA A 10 -10.60 8.15 10.07
CA ALA A 10 -9.78 8.77 11.10
C ALA A 10 -8.30 8.38 11.04
N TRP A 11 -7.93 7.36 10.26
CA TRP A 11 -6.55 6.87 10.16
C TRP A 11 -6.20 6.43 8.75
N GLY A 12 -5.03 6.82 8.30
CA GLY A 12 -4.47 6.47 6.99
C GLY A 12 -3.47 7.52 6.50
N VAL A 13 -2.88 7.28 5.34
CA VAL A 13 -1.95 8.22 4.70
C VAL A 13 -2.76 9.39 4.12
N PRO A 14 -2.44 10.65 4.46
CA PRO A 14 -3.17 11.80 3.97
C PRO A 14 -3.01 11.99 2.45
N ILE A 15 -4.03 12.54 1.83
CA ILE A 15 -3.91 13.14 0.50
C ILE A 15 -3.35 14.55 0.71
N ALA A 16 -2.02 14.65 0.74
CA ALA A 16 -1.30 15.86 1.15
C ALA A 16 -1.29 16.94 0.06
N VAL A 17 -2.48 17.46 -0.28
CA VAL A 17 -2.67 18.51 -1.27
C VAL A 17 -3.55 19.64 -0.73
N PHE A 18 -3.40 20.82 -1.34
CA PHE A 18 -4.27 21.97 -1.14
C PHE A 18 -5.06 22.20 -2.42
N CYS A 19 -6.33 22.58 -2.29
CA CYS A 19 -7.20 22.88 -3.42
C CYS A 19 -7.81 24.29 -3.29
N ASP A 20 -8.11 24.92 -4.42
CA ASP A 20 -8.93 26.13 -4.47
C ASP A 20 -10.43 25.77 -4.42
N GLU A 21 -11.29 26.79 -4.54
CA GLU A 21 -12.75 26.65 -4.50
C GLU A 21 -13.31 25.82 -5.67
N ASP A 22 -12.61 25.77 -6.78
CA ASP A 22 -12.95 24.97 -7.96
C ASP A 22 -12.40 23.54 -7.92
N GLY A 23 -11.71 23.16 -6.82
CA GLY A 23 -11.09 21.85 -6.64
C GLY A 23 -9.77 21.66 -7.39
N LYS A 24 -9.17 22.74 -7.90
CA LYS A 24 -7.88 22.68 -8.57
C LYS A 24 -6.76 22.54 -7.54
N VAL A 25 -5.90 21.55 -7.74
CA VAL A 25 -4.77 21.28 -6.84
C VAL A 25 -3.67 22.33 -6.98
N LEU A 26 -3.16 22.79 -5.86
CA LEU A 26 -1.97 23.65 -5.78
C LEU A 26 -0.73 22.85 -6.15
N ILE A 27 -0.02 23.27 -7.19
CA ILE A 27 1.29 22.73 -7.56
C ILE A 27 2.33 23.78 -7.21
N ASP A 28 3.06 23.58 -6.10
CA ASP A 28 4.05 24.51 -5.59
C ASP A 28 5.19 23.73 -4.93
N GLU A 29 6.40 23.85 -5.47
CA GLU A 29 7.57 23.10 -5.00
C GLU A 29 7.94 23.44 -3.55
N ALA A 30 7.79 24.70 -3.12
CA ALA A 30 8.12 25.09 -1.77
C ALA A 30 7.11 24.57 -0.74
N VAL A 31 5.84 24.48 -1.11
CA VAL A 31 4.81 23.82 -0.30
C VAL A 31 5.12 22.33 -0.19
N ASN A 32 5.36 21.66 -1.31
CA ASN A 32 5.66 20.23 -1.33
C ASN A 32 6.92 19.90 -0.52
N ALA A 33 7.97 20.73 -0.63
CA ALA A 33 9.21 20.52 0.13
C ALA A 33 8.97 20.60 1.64
N ARG A 34 8.14 21.54 2.14
CA ARG A 34 7.79 21.63 3.56
C ARG A 34 6.99 20.43 4.06
N VAL A 35 6.08 19.92 3.22
CA VAL A 35 5.31 18.71 3.54
C VAL A 35 6.21 17.49 3.63
N LEU A 36 7.09 17.30 2.64
CA LEU A 36 8.04 16.17 2.61
C LEU A 36 8.98 16.21 3.81
N ASP A 37 9.56 17.37 4.13
CA ASP A 37 10.44 17.55 5.29
C ASP A 37 9.73 17.19 6.59
N ALA A 38 8.49 17.65 6.78
CA ALA A 38 7.70 17.33 7.96
C ALA A 38 7.39 15.82 8.03
N PHE A 39 7.04 15.20 6.92
CA PHE A 39 6.74 13.76 6.90
C PHE A 39 7.97 12.90 7.19
N GLU A 40 9.15 13.33 6.73
CA GLU A 40 10.41 12.65 7.01
C GLU A 40 10.77 12.69 8.50
N HIS A 41 10.55 13.81 9.18
CA HIS A 41 10.98 14.01 10.56
C HIS A 41 9.92 13.71 11.61
N GLU A 42 8.65 13.93 11.29
CA GLU A 42 7.52 13.85 12.23
C GLU A 42 6.49 12.77 11.87
N GLY A 43 6.57 12.23 10.65
CA GLY A 43 5.59 11.31 10.10
C GLY A 43 4.39 12.00 9.45
N ALA A 44 3.53 11.22 8.82
CA ALA A 44 2.39 11.72 8.04
C ALA A 44 1.31 12.41 8.92
N ASP A 45 1.28 12.13 10.22
CA ASP A 45 0.35 12.76 11.17
C ASP A 45 0.58 14.28 11.29
N ALA A 46 1.77 14.79 10.91
CA ALA A 46 2.05 16.22 10.82
C ALA A 46 1.06 16.97 9.92
N TRP A 47 0.44 16.28 8.95
CA TRP A 47 -0.59 16.85 8.09
C TRP A 47 -1.86 17.28 8.87
N PHE A 48 -2.21 16.54 9.91
CA PHE A 48 -3.42 16.74 10.70
C PHE A 48 -3.18 17.57 11.97
N ALA A 49 -1.94 18.02 12.20
CA ALA A 49 -1.60 18.81 13.37
C ALA A 49 -2.26 20.20 13.33
N GLU A 50 -2.49 20.78 14.51
CA GLU A 50 -2.97 22.16 14.63
C GLU A 50 -1.99 23.13 13.97
N GLY A 51 -2.49 24.05 13.13
CA GLY A 51 -1.67 25.00 12.37
C GLY A 51 -0.91 24.42 11.17
N ALA A 52 -1.17 23.17 10.81
CA ALA A 52 -0.52 22.50 9.65
C ALA A 52 -0.75 23.25 8.36
N ARG A 53 -1.96 23.77 8.12
CA ARG A 53 -2.29 24.55 6.93
C ARG A 53 -1.35 25.75 6.76
N GLU A 54 -1.26 26.58 7.75
CA GLU A 54 -0.42 27.79 7.75
C GLU A 54 1.07 27.45 7.64
N ARG A 55 1.49 26.43 8.36
CA ARG A 55 2.87 25.89 8.33
C ARG A 55 3.26 25.48 6.91
N PHE A 56 2.44 24.67 6.25
CA PHE A 56 2.77 24.13 4.93
C PHE A 56 2.61 25.14 3.81
N LEU A 57 1.58 25.99 3.86
CA LEU A 57 1.39 27.06 2.88
C LEU A 57 2.47 28.15 3.02
N GLY A 58 2.95 28.45 4.24
CA GLY A 58 3.98 29.46 4.46
C GLY A 58 3.55 30.83 3.94
N SER A 59 4.28 31.41 3.00
CA SER A 59 3.94 32.72 2.40
C SER A 59 2.57 32.77 1.72
N ARG A 60 2.02 31.62 1.36
CA ARG A 60 0.69 31.49 0.75
C ARG A 60 -0.45 31.29 1.76
N ALA A 61 -0.19 31.36 3.06
CA ALA A 61 -1.20 31.10 4.09
C ALA A 61 -2.41 32.05 4.02
N ASN A 62 -2.24 33.25 3.45
CA ASN A 62 -3.30 34.23 3.26
C ASN A 62 -4.10 34.01 1.96
N GLU A 63 -3.71 33.05 1.11
CA GLU A 63 -4.43 32.70 -0.11
C GLU A 63 -5.58 31.71 0.23
N PRO A 64 -6.65 31.63 -0.62
CA PRO A 64 -7.85 30.83 -0.33
C PRO A 64 -7.66 29.34 -0.63
N TRP A 65 -6.52 28.75 -0.21
CA TRP A 65 -6.25 27.34 -0.36
C TRP A 65 -6.87 26.55 0.79
N THR A 66 -7.61 25.50 0.47
CA THR A 66 -8.19 24.56 1.43
C THR A 66 -7.31 23.31 1.53
N GLN A 67 -6.95 22.93 2.73
CA GLN A 67 -6.22 21.69 3.01
C GLN A 67 -7.16 20.50 2.85
N VAL A 68 -6.77 19.50 2.07
CA VAL A 68 -7.53 18.25 1.95
C VAL A 68 -7.28 17.38 3.17
N MET A 69 -8.34 16.98 3.86
CA MET A 69 -8.26 16.18 5.09
C MET A 69 -8.57 14.69 4.86
N ASP A 70 -8.85 14.31 3.63
CA ASP A 70 -9.08 12.92 3.24
C ASP A 70 -7.77 12.12 3.27
N ILE A 71 -7.91 10.81 3.44
CA ILE A 71 -6.80 9.86 3.35
C ILE A 71 -6.88 9.04 2.06
N LEU A 72 -5.77 8.44 1.69
CA LEU A 72 -5.68 7.54 0.55
C LEU A 72 -6.39 6.21 0.81
N ASP A 73 -6.93 5.61 -0.23
CA ASP A 73 -7.31 4.20 -0.24
C ASP A 73 -6.08 3.34 0.07
N VAL A 74 -6.20 2.40 1.00
CA VAL A 74 -5.10 1.51 1.43
C VAL A 74 -4.51 0.70 0.26
N TRP A 75 -5.27 0.43 -0.79
CA TRP A 75 -4.74 -0.22 -1.99
C TRP A 75 -3.78 0.68 -2.77
N PHE A 76 -3.90 2.00 -2.63
CA PHE A 76 -2.92 2.93 -3.16
C PHE A 76 -1.61 2.85 -2.37
N ASP A 77 -1.69 2.84 -1.04
CA ASP A 77 -0.52 2.71 -0.16
C ASP A 77 0.22 1.41 -0.45
N SER A 78 -0.49 0.27 -0.46
CA SER A 78 0.11 -1.03 -0.74
C SER A 78 0.65 -1.11 -2.17
N GLY A 79 -0.02 -0.50 -3.13
CA GLY A 79 0.41 -0.44 -4.52
C GLY A 79 1.71 0.32 -4.71
N SER A 80 2.03 1.29 -3.86
CA SER A 80 3.28 2.07 -3.92
C SER A 80 4.50 1.34 -3.34
N THR A 81 4.35 0.13 -2.79
CA THR A 81 5.43 -0.67 -2.18
C THR A 81 6.66 -0.80 -3.10
N HIS A 82 6.44 -0.96 -4.40
CA HIS A 82 7.54 -1.05 -5.38
C HIS A 82 8.44 0.19 -5.40
N ALA A 83 7.93 1.36 -5.00
CA ALA A 83 8.70 2.58 -4.93
C ALA A 83 9.59 2.59 -3.68
N PHE A 84 9.00 2.59 -2.50
CA PHE A 84 9.75 2.76 -1.25
C PHE A 84 10.50 1.50 -0.79
N ALA A 85 10.03 0.29 -1.14
CA ALA A 85 10.69 -0.95 -0.73
C ALA A 85 11.76 -1.44 -1.72
N LEU A 86 11.70 -1.06 -2.99
CA LEU A 86 12.64 -1.50 -4.02
C LEU A 86 13.43 -0.35 -4.62
N ARG A 87 12.75 0.60 -5.27
CA ARG A 87 13.40 1.66 -6.04
C ARG A 87 14.24 2.61 -5.18
N ASP A 88 13.67 3.02 -4.04
CA ASP A 88 14.24 4.08 -3.21
C ASP A 88 15.23 3.56 -2.17
N ARG A 89 15.40 2.24 -2.07
CA ARG A 89 16.39 1.61 -1.19
C ARG A 89 17.72 1.37 -1.90
N PRO A 90 18.86 1.57 -1.20
CA PRO A 90 20.20 1.37 -1.81
C PRO A 90 20.46 -0.08 -2.22
N ASP A 91 19.83 -1.05 -1.54
CA ASP A 91 19.92 -2.50 -1.77
C ASP A 91 18.77 -3.05 -2.60
N GLY A 92 17.86 -2.18 -3.04
CA GLY A 92 16.69 -2.56 -3.82
C GLY A 92 16.98 -2.68 -5.32
N VAL A 93 16.25 -3.56 -6.00
CA VAL A 93 16.25 -3.70 -7.45
C VAL A 93 14.85 -3.43 -7.98
N TRP A 94 14.73 -2.52 -8.91
CA TRP A 94 13.46 -2.20 -9.56
C TRP A 94 13.58 -2.32 -11.09
N PRO A 95 12.66 -2.99 -11.78
CA PRO A 95 11.48 -3.71 -11.25
C PRO A 95 11.87 -4.96 -10.45
N ALA A 96 10.92 -5.51 -9.69
CA ALA A 96 11.10 -6.79 -9.02
C ALA A 96 11.19 -7.93 -10.06
N ASP A 97 12.03 -8.93 -9.82
CA ASP A 97 12.06 -10.13 -10.65
C ASP A 97 10.72 -10.87 -10.62
N VAL A 98 10.15 -11.02 -9.42
CA VAL A 98 8.91 -11.75 -9.20
C VAL A 98 8.03 -11.07 -8.15
N TYR A 99 6.74 -10.90 -8.47
CA TYR A 99 5.67 -10.69 -7.50
C TYR A 99 5.01 -12.03 -7.18
N LEU A 100 4.98 -12.41 -5.91
CA LEU A 100 4.43 -13.68 -5.44
C LEU A 100 3.34 -13.45 -4.40
N GLU A 101 2.11 -13.80 -4.74
CA GLU A 101 0.93 -13.70 -3.85
C GLU A 101 -0.19 -14.63 -4.28
N GLY A 102 -1.31 -14.62 -3.55
CA GLY A 102 -2.52 -15.36 -3.88
C GLY A 102 -3.19 -14.86 -5.16
N THR A 103 -3.96 -15.72 -5.79
CA THR A 103 -4.70 -15.41 -7.03
C THR A 103 -5.71 -14.28 -6.89
N ASP A 104 -6.18 -14.00 -5.67
CA ASP A 104 -7.08 -12.87 -5.38
C ASP A 104 -6.42 -11.50 -5.59
N GLN A 105 -5.07 -11.44 -5.56
CA GLN A 105 -4.33 -10.19 -5.73
C GLN A 105 -4.32 -9.65 -7.17
N HIS A 106 -4.85 -10.38 -8.14
CA HIS A 106 -5.15 -9.85 -9.47
C HIS A 106 -6.17 -8.69 -9.43
N ARG A 107 -7.02 -8.65 -8.39
CA ARG A 107 -7.93 -7.53 -8.09
C ARG A 107 -7.54 -6.76 -6.81
N GLY A 108 -6.29 -6.80 -6.43
CA GLY A 108 -5.76 -6.14 -5.25
C GLY A 108 -4.38 -5.57 -5.52
N TRP A 109 -3.38 -6.10 -4.85
CA TRP A 109 -2.02 -5.57 -4.86
C TRP A 109 -1.34 -5.59 -6.25
N PHE A 110 -1.49 -6.65 -7.03
CA PHE A 110 -0.93 -6.69 -8.40
C PHE A 110 -1.51 -5.57 -9.27
N HIS A 111 -2.82 -5.36 -9.19
CA HIS A 111 -3.53 -4.36 -9.96
C HIS A 111 -3.13 -2.94 -9.56
N SER A 112 -3.18 -2.62 -8.26
CA SER A 112 -2.84 -1.28 -7.77
C SER A 112 -1.37 -0.92 -8.02
N SER A 113 -0.44 -1.87 -7.82
CA SER A 113 0.98 -1.68 -8.14
C SER A 113 1.22 -1.44 -9.62
N MET A 114 0.55 -2.21 -10.49
CA MET A 114 0.69 -2.06 -11.93
C MET A 114 0.18 -0.70 -12.41
N LEU A 115 -1.00 -0.26 -11.96
CA LEU A 115 -1.56 1.04 -12.33
C LEU A 115 -0.62 2.18 -11.94
N GLN A 116 -0.09 2.16 -10.71
CA GLN A 116 0.82 3.19 -10.23
C GLN A 116 2.16 3.19 -10.97
N ALA A 117 2.76 2.02 -11.17
CA ALA A 117 4.03 1.91 -11.86
C ALA A 117 3.90 2.30 -13.34
N CYS A 118 2.84 1.87 -14.02
CA CYS A 118 2.59 2.28 -15.41
C CYS A 118 2.35 3.77 -15.53
N GLY A 119 1.58 4.37 -14.62
CA GLY A 119 1.30 5.81 -14.62
C GLY A 119 2.53 6.67 -14.32
N THR A 120 3.46 6.20 -13.49
CA THR A 120 4.64 6.97 -13.04
C THR A 120 5.94 6.60 -13.74
N ARG A 121 6.03 5.38 -14.33
CA ARG A 121 7.27 4.81 -14.90
C ARG A 121 7.09 4.18 -16.27
N GLY A 122 5.86 4.09 -16.79
CA GLY A 122 5.56 3.57 -18.12
C GLY A 122 5.65 2.03 -18.25
N ARG A 123 5.85 1.29 -17.15
CA ARG A 123 5.92 -0.18 -17.15
C ARG A 123 5.44 -0.79 -15.84
N ALA A 124 5.15 -2.10 -15.85
CA ALA A 124 4.86 -2.85 -14.65
C ALA A 124 6.07 -2.88 -13.68
N PRO A 125 5.83 -2.95 -12.35
CA PRO A 125 6.89 -2.94 -11.34
C PRO A 125 7.54 -4.31 -11.13
N TYR A 126 7.24 -5.28 -11.96
CA TYR A 126 7.73 -6.67 -11.90
C TYR A 126 8.00 -7.21 -13.30
N GLU A 127 8.87 -8.22 -13.37
CA GLU A 127 9.11 -9.00 -14.59
C GLU A 127 8.15 -10.19 -14.71
N ALA A 128 7.84 -10.84 -13.58
CA ALA A 128 6.96 -12.00 -13.55
C ALA A 128 6.00 -11.94 -12.35
N VAL A 129 4.86 -12.60 -12.50
CA VAL A 129 3.89 -12.82 -11.41
C VAL A 129 3.74 -14.32 -11.21
N VAL A 130 3.91 -14.77 -9.97
CA VAL A 130 3.64 -16.15 -9.55
C VAL A 130 2.49 -16.12 -8.54
N THR A 131 1.45 -16.89 -8.81
CA THR A 131 0.28 -16.94 -7.92
C THR A 131 0.08 -18.34 -7.35
N HIS A 132 -0.45 -18.39 -6.14
CA HIS A 132 -0.87 -19.62 -5.48
C HIS A 132 -2.35 -19.55 -5.09
N GLY A 133 -2.95 -20.72 -4.84
CA GLY A 133 -4.30 -20.83 -4.33
C GLY A 133 -4.40 -20.47 -2.83
N PHE A 134 -5.61 -20.58 -2.31
CA PHE A 134 -5.87 -20.36 -0.88
C PHE A 134 -5.40 -21.56 -0.03
N THR A 135 -5.12 -21.29 1.24
CA THR A 135 -4.92 -22.36 2.22
C THR A 135 -6.25 -23.06 2.47
N LEU A 136 -6.23 -24.39 2.40
CA LEU A 136 -7.41 -25.24 2.55
C LEU A 136 -7.36 -25.98 3.88
N ASP A 137 -8.54 -26.28 4.42
CA ASP A 137 -8.71 -27.19 5.56
C ASP A 137 -8.65 -28.67 5.11
N GLU A 138 -8.82 -29.58 6.05
CA GLU A 138 -8.83 -31.04 5.82
C GLU A 138 -9.93 -31.51 4.86
N ASN A 139 -10.99 -30.73 4.69
CA ASN A 139 -12.11 -31.01 3.78
C ASN A 139 -11.91 -30.34 2.40
N GLY A 140 -10.78 -29.69 2.16
CA GLY A 140 -10.50 -28.96 0.93
C GLY A 140 -11.22 -27.62 0.79
N MET A 141 -11.80 -27.11 1.92
CA MET A 141 -12.48 -25.82 1.94
C MET A 141 -11.48 -24.70 2.26
N LYS A 142 -11.66 -23.54 1.60
CA LYS A 142 -10.86 -22.34 1.89
C LYS A 142 -10.96 -22.00 3.37
N MET A 143 -9.81 -21.89 4.04
CA MET A 143 -9.72 -21.39 5.41
C MET A 143 -10.18 -19.95 5.50
N SER A 144 -11.11 -19.65 6.41
CA SER A 144 -11.53 -18.27 6.69
C SER A 144 -11.94 -18.11 8.15
N LYS A 145 -11.73 -16.91 8.70
CA LYS A 145 -12.14 -16.58 10.08
C LYS A 145 -13.65 -16.68 10.27
N SER A 146 -14.42 -16.34 9.24
CA SER A 146 -15.89 -16.41 9.28
C SER A 146 -16.44 -17.84 9.36
N LEU A 147 -15.72 -18.81 8.80
CA LEU A 147 -16.09 -20.24 8.89
C LEU A 147 -15.51 -20.92 10.13
N GLY A 148 -14.57 -20.28 10.83
CA GLY A 148 -13.93 -20.86 12.01
C GLY A 148 -13.01 -22.06 11.73
N ASN A 149 -12.69 -22.33 10.46
CA ASN A 149 -11.89 -23.47 10.02
C ASN A 149 -10.41 -23.12 9.80
N THR A 150 -9.92 -22.08 10.50
CA THR A 150 -8.53 -21.64 10.38
C THR A 150 -7.62 -22.36 11.38
N THR A 151 -6.46 -22.80 10.91
CA THR A 151 -5.36 -23.24 11.77
C THR A 151 -4.32 -22.13 11.85
N ALA A 152 -4.04 -21.62 13.06
CA ALA A 152 -3.04 -20.59 13.24
C ALA A 152 -1.62 -21.16 12.99
N PRO A 153 -0.78 -20.51 12.17
CA PRO A 153 0.60 -20.96 11.94
C PRO A 153 1.40 -21.13 13.22
N GLN A 154 1.15 -20.31 14.24
CA GLN A 154 1.80 -20.39 15.54
C GLN A 154 1.53 -21.70 16.28
N ASP A 155 0.33 -22.27 16.11
CA ASP A 155 -0.01 -23.56 16.73
C ASP A 155 0.75 -24.71 16.07
N VAL A 156 0.84 -24.67 14.74
CA VAL A 156 1.63 -25.63 13.97
C VAL A 156 3.12 -25.52 14.32
N VAL A 157 3.67 -24.31 14.41
CA VAL A 157 5.07 -24.09 14.80
C VAL A 157 5.36 -24.58 16.21
N ARG A 158 4.45 -24.36 17.16
CA ARG A 158 4.62 -24.87 18.54
C ARG A 158 4.61 -26.38 18.61
N GLN A 159 3.78 -27.03 17.81
CA GLN A 159 3.60 -28.49 17.88
C GLN A 159 4.64 -29.24 17.05
N TYR A 160 5.01 -28.73 15.87
CA TYR A 160 5.79 -29.46 14.89
C TYR A 160 7.08 -28.75 14.45
N GLY A 161 7.27 -27.50 14.83
CA GLY A 161 8.37 -26.66 14.38
C GLY A 161 8.10 -25.93 13.06
N ALA A 162 8.87 -24.87 12.82
CA ALA A 162 8.70 -24.03 11.64
C ALA A 162 9.03 -24.74 10.32
N ASP A 163 9.98 -25.66 10.36
CA ASP A 163 10.42 -26.38 9.15
C ASP A 163 9.32 -27.32 8.61
N ILE A 164 8.57 -27.96 9.49
CA ILE A 164 7.42 -28.79 9.10
C ILE A 164 6.34 -27.94 8.42
N LEU A 165 6.07 -26.74 8.92
CA LEU A 165 5.14 -25.82 8.28
C LEU A 165 5.59 -25.41 6.85
N LYS A 166 6.90 -25.15 6.67
CA LYS A 166 7.49 -24.82 5.37
C LYS A 166 7.41 -26.00 4.40
N ILE A 167 7.79 -27.20 4.82
CA ILE A 167 7.75 -28.44 4.03
C ILE A 167 6.30 -28.76 3.64
N GLY A 168 5.34 -28.63 4.56
CA GLY A 168 3.92 -28.83 4.30
C GLY A 168 3.38 -27.96 3.15
N ARG A 169 3.81 -26.71 3.07
CA ARG A 169 3.46 -25.82 1.95
C ARG A 169 4.11 -26.21 0.63
N ALA A 170 5.33 -26.75 0.66
CA ALA A 170 6.01 -27.23 -0.54
C ALA A 170 5.35 -28.49 -1.10
N SER A 171 4.96 -29.46 -0.24
CA SER A 171 4.34 -30.72 -0.66
C SER A 171 2.90 -30.55 -1.18
N CYS A 172 2.16 -29.51 -0.78
CA CYS A 172 0.86 -29.18 -1.36
C CYS A 172 0.96 -28.74 -2.83
N ARG A 173 2.15 -28.46 -3.34
CA ARG A 173 2.39 -28.06 -4.73
C ARG A 173 2.53 -29.24 -5.69
N GLU A 174 2.77 -30.45 -5.20
CA GLU A 174 3.00 -31.65 -6.00
C GLU A 174 1.75 -32.53 -6.22
N ARG A 175 0.59 -32.08 -5.78
CA ARG A 175 -0.68 -32.79 -6.04
C ARG A 175 -1.58 -31.96 -6.96
N VAL A 176 -1.15 -31.81 -8.19
CA VAL A 176 -2.02 -31.53 -9.34
C VAL A 176 -1.75 -32.58 -10.40
#